data_7354226e6502c8db7f6cd722e5a0155d
#
_entry.id   7354226e6502c8db7f6cd722e5a0155d
#
_cell.length_a   1.000
_cell.length_b   1.000
_cell.length_c   1.000
_cell.angle_alpha   90.00
_cell.angle_beta   90.00
_cell.angle_gamma   90.00
#
_symmetry.space_group_name_H-M   'P 1'
#
loop_
_entity.id
_entity.type
_entity.pdbx_description
1 polymer ?
#
loop_
_entity_poly.entity_id
_entity_poly.type
_entity_poly.pdbx_seq_one_letter_code
_entity_poly.pdbx_strand_id
1 'polypeptide(L)'
;MKAANNARNTGRSAGGVLYWTVSVLLVLVLFTMWMACGLFAKYLVSGDDKDSARVAATGVKTLELLEHQVKNVSDEDPNTVYTFDDGKFTSTGNTYDTVPPGYDIPKDPFVRLELVDAEVDYRLYLRVTKSTDFPKTIDVKLRDCWQPVPGQDGVYVYNVYFDAGQNYACTGDDVIYILENNLLYVSQFYAGEPFTVSFEAWLAQVD
;
A
#
# COMPACT_ATOMS: atom_id res chain seq x y z
N MET A 1 45.45 -47.28 62.91
CA MET A 1 45.56 -46.51 61.68
C MET A 1 44.20 -46.49 61.00
N LYS A 2 43.52 -45.36 61.02
CA LYS A 2 42.20 -45.15 60.39
C LYS A 2 42.40 -44.39 59.08
N ALA A 3 42.03 -45.02 57.95
CA ALA A 3 41.94 -44.32 56.66
C ALA A 3 40.57 -43.68 56.52
N ALA A 4 40.53 -42.37 56.36
CA ALA A 4 39.32 -41.59 56.11
C ALA A 4 39.01 -41.58 54.62
N ASN A 5 37.87 -42.16 54.24
CA ASN A 5 37.32 -42.10 52.93
C ASN A 5 36.62 -40.76 52.73
N ASN A 6 37.13 -39.93 51.82
CA ASN A 6 36.57 -38.69 51.45
C ASN A 6 35.77 -38.85 50.13
N ALA A 7 34.51 -39.22 50.27
CA ALA A 7 33.59 -39.27 49.14
C ALA A 7 33.11 -37.81 48.81
N ARG A 8 33.66 -37.18 47.75
CA ARG A 8 33.15 -35.96 47.23
C ARG A 8 31.84 -36.21 46.49
N ASN A 9 30.78 -35.79 47.14
CA ASN A 9 29.43 -35.82 46.62
C ASN A 9 29.29 -34.70 45.55
N THR A 10 29.41 -35.00 44.25
CA THR A 10 29.14 -34.09 43.16
C THR A 10 27.64 -34.13 42.82
N GLY A 11 26.82 -33.59 43.72
CA GLY A 11 25.41 -33.33 43.43
C GLY A 11 25.28 -32.16 42.48
N ARG A 12 25.36 -32.41 41.16
CA ARG A 12 24.84 -31.45 40.17
C ARG A 12 23.33 -31.38 40.36
N SER A 13 22.86 -30.26 40.91
CA SER A 13 21.43 -30.03 41.11
C SER A 13 20.72 -30.05 39.74
N ALA A 14 19.82 -31.02 39.54
CA ALA A 14 19.02 -31.15 38.31
C ALA A 14 18.24 -29.86 37.97
N GLY A 15 17.96 -29.02 38.98
CA GLY A 15 17.34 -27.71 38.81
C GLY A 15 18.18 -26.73 37.98
N GLY A 16 19.51 -26.70 38.20
CA GLY A 16 20.39 -25.78 37.47
C GLY A 16 20.44 -26.06 35.95
N VAL A 17 20.44 -27.34 35.57
CA VAL A 17 20.43 -27.75 34.16
C VAL A 17 19.10 -27.38 33.51
N LEU A 18 17.97 -27.59 34.22
CA LEU A 18 16.64 -27.26 33.73
C LEU A 18 16.48 -25.74 33.48
N TYR A 19 16.91 -24.92 34.43
CA TYR A 19 16.88 -23.44 34.23
C TYR A 19 17.76 -23.00 33.07
N TRP A 20 18.91 -23.60 32.90
CA TRP A 20 19.82 -23.23 31.79
C TRP A 20 19.23 -23.61 30.42
N THR A 21 18.63 -24.81 30.29
CA THR A 21 17.98 -25.26 29.06
C THR A 21 16.75 -24.41 28.71
N VAL A 22 15.92 -24.05 29.68
CA VAL A 22 14.74 -23.16 29.47
C VAL A 22 15.18 -21.77 29.05
N SER A 23 16.22 -21.20 29.67
CA SER A 23 16.74 -19.88 29.29
C SER A 23 17.29 -19.87 27.87
N VAL A 24 18.04 -20.88 27.45
CA VAL A 24 18.57 -21.00 26.08
C VAL A 24 17.43 -21.14 25.07
N LEU A 25 16.41 -21.97 25.37
CA LEU A 25 15.24 -22.12 24.51
C LEU A 25 14.46 -20.80 24.35
N LEU A 26 14.29 -20.04 25.42
CA LEU A 26 13.59 -18.76 25.42
C LEU A 26 14.34 -17.72 24.58
N VAL A 27 15.66 -17.65 24.69
CA VAL A 27 16.50 -16.79 23.85
C VAL A 27 16.39 -17.19 22.38
N LEU A 28 16.36 -18.47 22.07
CA LEU A 28 16.24 -18.98 20.70
C LEU A 28 14.88 -18.64 20.10
N VAL A 29 13.79 -18.75 20.87
CA VAL A 29 12.44 -18.36 20.46
C VAL A 29 12.35 -16.85 20.21
N LEU A 30 12.92 -16.03 21.10
CA LEU A 30 12.96 -14.57 20.91
C LEU A 30 13.77 -14.18 19.68
N PHE A 31 14.89 -14.86 19.42
CA PHE A 31 15.72 -14.62 18.25
C PHE A 31 15.01 -15.01 16.95
N THR A 32 14.32 -16.16 16.94
CA THR A 32 13.52 -16.58 15.76
C THR A 32 12.32 -15.67 15.53
N MET A 33 11.63 -15.19 16.57
CA MET A 33 10.58 -14.19 16.44
C MET A 33 11.12 -12.86 15.87
N TRP A 34 12.28 -12.41 16.35
CA TRP A 34 12.91 -11.20 15.86
C TRP A 34 13.31 -11.30 14.37
N MET A 35 13.89 -12.45 13.98
CA MET A 35 14.18 -12.73 12.56
C MET A 35 12.91 -12.81 11.71
N ALA A 36 11.87 -13.48 12.18
CA ALA A 36 10.60 -13.59 11.47
C ALA A 36 9.94 -12.22 11.26
N CYS A 37 9.87 -11.36 12.30
CA CYS A 37 9.38 -9.99 12.16
C CYS A 37 10.19 -9.15 11.15
N GLY A 38 11.52 -9.34 11.11
CA GLY A 38 12.39 -8.67 10.15
C GLY A 38 12.19 -9.16 8.70
N LEU A 39 11.79 -10.42 8.51
CA LEU A 39 11.48 -10.97 7.19
C LEU A 39 10.12 -10.47 6.66
N PHE A 40 9.09 -10.44 7.50
CA PHE A 40 7.77 -9.91 7.09
C PHE A 40 7.81 -8.43 6.70
N ALA A 41 8.64 -7.62 7.37
CA ALA A 41 8.83 -6.22 7.00
C ALA A 41 9.53 -6.01 5.65
N LYS A 42 10.21 -7.03 5.11
CA LYS A 42 10.94 -6.95 3.83
C LYS A 42 10.05 -7.07 2.60
N TYR A 43 8.84 -7.60 2.74
CA TYR A 43 8.01 -7.99 1.60
C TYR A 43 6.80 -7.08 1.36
N LEU A 44 6.62 -6.03 2.15
CA LEU A 44 5.55 -5.06 1.96
C LEU A 44 6.15 -3.73 1.51
N VAL A 45 5.85 -3.34 0.27
CA VAL A 45 6.14 -1.99 -0.24
C VAL A 45 4.82 -1.27 -0.39
N SER A 46 4.66 -0.19 0.35
CA SER A 46 3.48 0.67 0.31
C SER A 46 3.86 2.01 -0.31
N GLY A 47 3.12 2.42 -1.32
CA GLY A 47 3.13 3.78 -1.82
C GLY A 47 1.99 4.54 -1.14
N ASP A 48 2.30 5.32 -0.13
CA ASP A 48 1.34 6.13 0.62
C ASP A 48 1.64 7.62 0.41
N ASP A 49 0.59 8.42 0.40
CA ASP A 49 0.61 9.88 0.22
C ASP A 49 1.47 10.64 1.26
N LYS A 50 1.97 9.99 2.30
CA LYS A 50 2.60 10.68 3.42
C LYS A 50 3.94 10.15 3.92
N ASP A 51 4.38 8.94 3.56
CA ASP A 51 5.69 8.46 3.99
C ASP A 51 6.21 7.33 3.10
N SER A 52 7.30 7.58 2.40
CA SER A 52 8.04 6.57 1.65
C SER A 52 8.84 5.68 2.62
N ALA A 53 8.18 4.78 3.33
CA ALA A 53 8.88 3.67 3.95
C ALA A 53 9.35 2.73 2.83
N ARG A 54 10.57 2.94 2.34
CA ARG A 54 11.27 1.99 1.47
C ARG A 54 11.55 0.72 2.27
N VAL A 55 10.62 -0.19 2.25
CA VAL A 55 10.94 -1.59 2.56
C VAL A 55 11.63 -2.15 1.33
N ALA A 56 12.87 -2.61 1.49
CA ALA A 56 13.65 -3.20 0.42
C ALA A 56 13.02 -4.54 0.01
N ALA A 57 11.98 -4.49 -0.82
CA ALA A 57 11.52 -5.65 -1.56
C ALA A 57 12.51 -5.84 -2.71
N THR A 58 13.00 -7.07 -2.88
CA THR A 58 13.94 -7.43 -3.94
C THR A 58 13.33 -7.08 -5.30
N GLY A 59 14.02 -6.24 -6.07
CA GLY A 59 13.60 -5.89 -7.43
C GLY A 59 12.56 -4.78 -7.57
N VAL A 60 12.00 -4.23 -6.50
CA VAL A 60 11.12 -3.06 -6.60
C VAL A 60 11.97 -1.79 -6.62
N LYS A 61 12.00 -1.11 -7.76
CA LYS A 61 12.76 0.13 -7.94
C LYS A 61 11.89 1.35 -7.69
N THR A 62 10.65 1.33 -8.15
CA THR A 62 9.69 2.43 -7.96
C THR A 62 8.30 1.86 -7.70
N LEU A 63 7.62 2.41 -6.71
CA LEU A 63 6.19 2.31 -6.49
C LEU A 63 5.71 3.67 -5.98
N GLU A 64 4.98 4.38 -6.81
CA GLU A 64 4.48 5.72 -6.52
C GLU A 64 3.00 5.80 -6.90
N LEU A 65 2.20 6.40 -6.02
CA LEU A 65 0.82 6.78 -6.30
C LEU A 65 0.78 8.29 -6.49
N LEU A 66 0.38 8.72 -7.67
CA LEU A 66 0.39 10.11 -8.09
C LEU A 66 -0.93 10.46 -8.80
N GLU A 67 -1.22 11.75 -8.92
CA GLU A 67 -2.25 12.27 -9.83
C GLU A 67 -1.77 13.59 -10.45
N HIS A 68 -2.31 13.97 -11.60
CA HIS A 68 -2.05 15.29 -12.13
C HIS A 68 -2.67 16.36 -11.23
N GLN A 69 -1.96 17.47 -11.05
CA GLN A 69 -2.55 18.63 -10.39
C GLN A 69 -3.71 19.18 -11.23
N VAL A 70 -4.74 19.67 -10.56
CA VAL A 70 -5.83 20.36 -11.22
C VAL A 70 -5.75 21.85 -10.96
N LYS A 71 -6.23 22.65 -11.93
CA LYS A 71 -6.43 24.09 -11.79
C LYS A 71 -7.88 24.45 -12.05
N ASN A 72 -8.38 25.44 -11.33
CA ASN A 72 -9.68 26.04 -11.60
C ASN A 72 -9.56 26.95 -12.82
N VAL A 73 -10.45 26.79 -13.79
CA VAL A 73 -10.49 27.56 -15.03
C VAL A 73 -11.85 28.21 -15.29
N SER A 74 -12.73 28.25 -14.28
CA SER A 74 -14.09 28.80 -14.40
C SER A 74 -14.13 30.27 -14.88
N ASP A 75 -13.08 31.04 -14.64
CA ASP A 75 -12.95 32.41 -15.13
C ASP A 75 -12.58 32.47 -16.63
N GLU A 76 -11.97 31.42 -17.18
CA GLU A 76 -11.54 31.30 -18.57
C GLU A 76 -12.59 30.61 -19.43
N ASP A 77 -13.25 29.57 -18.89
CA ASP A 77 -14.32 28.81 -19.53
C ASP A 77 -15.47 28.54 -18.55
N PRO A 78 -16.63 29.19 -18.71
CA PRO A 78 -17.77 29.02 -17.81
C PRO A 78 -18.39 27.60 -17.85
N ASN A 79 -18.06 26.77 -18.84
CA ASN A 79 -18.53 25.39 -18.94
C ASN A 79 -17.56 24.36 -18.31
N THR A 80 -16.34 24.79 -18.00
CA THR A 80 -15.30 23.95 -17.41
C THR A 80 -14.84 24.58 -16.11
N VAL A 81 -14.98 23.88 -14.99
CA VAL A 81 -14.57 24.38 -13.66
C VAL A 81 -13.13 23.99 -13.36
N TYR A 82 -12.76 22.76 -13.65
CA TYR A 82 -11.42 22.23 -13.38
C TYR A 82 -10.84 21.56 -14.62
N THR A 83 -9.54 21.66 -14.79
CA THR A 83 -8.77 20.93 -15.80
C THR A 83 -7.44 20.48 -15.19
N PHE A 84 -6.81 19.45 -15.79
CA PHE A 84 -5.47 19.06 -15.41
C PHE A 84 -4.44 20.13 -15.76
N ASP A 85 -3.45 20.31 -14.87
CA ASP A 85 -2.29 21.18 -15.12
C ASP A 85 -1.17 20.33 -15.70
N ASP A 86 -0.99 20.37 -17.00
CA ASP A 86 -0.09 19.51 -17.75
C ASP A 86 1.32 19.46 -17.17
N GLY A 87 1.83 18.24 -16.98
CA GLY A 87 3.18 17.99 -16.52
C GLY A 87 3.41 18.23 -15.02
N LYS A 88 2.38 18.59 -14.24
CA LYS A 88 2.47 18.73 -12.80
C LYS A 88 1.75 17.58 -12.10
N PHE A 89 2.45 16.96 -11.14
CA PHE A 89 1.93 15.84 -10.36
C PHE A 89 1.88 16.19 -8.88
N THR A 90 0.98 15.53 -8.17
CA THR A 90 0.89 15.59 -6.72
C THR A 90 0.71 14.19 -6.15
N SER A 91 1.27 13.93 -4.97
CA SER A 91 1.02 12.75 -4.15
C SER A 91 0.05 13.02 -3.01
N THR A 92 -0.28 14.28 -2.74
CA THR A 92 -1.15 14.68 -1.61
C THR A 92 -2.61 14.83 -1.99
N GLY A 93 -2.95 14.53 -3.25
CA GLY A 93 -4.28 14.72 -3.79
C GLY A 93 -4.61 16.17 -4.16
N ASN A 94 -5.70 16.34 -4.92
CA ASN A 94 -6.21 17.64 -5.32
C ASN A 94 -7.35 18.10 -4.40
N THR A 95 -7.47 19.42 -4.21
CA THR A 95 -8.59 20.05 -3.49
C THR A 95 -9.50 20.74 -4.48
N TYR A 96 -10.82 20.60 -4.30
CA TYR A 96 -11.85 21.19 -5.15
C TYR A 96 -12.73 22.10 -4.30
N ASP A 97 -12.58 23.41 -4.46
CA ASP A 97 -13.29 24.41 -3.62
C ASP A 97 -14.79 24.48 -3.94
N THR A 98 -15.15 24.28 -5.20
CA THR A 98 -16.55 24.33 -5.64
C THR A 98 -16.77 23.31 -6.75
N VAL A 99 -17.75 22.43 -6.54
CA VAL A 99 -18.17 21.44 -7.54
C VAL A 99 -19.63 21.66 -7.86
N PRO A 100 -19.97 22.11 -9.06
CA PRO A 100 -21.35 22.26 -9.48
C PRO A 100 -22.08 20.92 -9.59
N PRO A 101 -23.39 20.87 -9.30
CA PRO A 101 -24.22 19.69 -9.55
C PRO A 101 -24.11 19.23 -11.01
N GLY A 102 -23.88 17.95 -11.22
CA GLY A 102 -23.77 17.36 -12.56
C GLY A 102 -22.45 17.63 -13.29
N TYR A 103 -21.47 18.26 -12.61
CA TYR A 103 -20.14 18.46 -13.17
C TYR A 103 -19.19 17.35 -12.71
N ASP A 104 -18.74 16.51 -13.63
CA ASP A 104 -17.79 15.44 -13.33
C ASP A 104 -16.41 16.01 -13.01
N ILE A 105 -15.84 15.56 -11.89
CA ILE A 105 -14.57 16.09 -11.37
C ILE A 105 -13.40 15.38 -12.04
N PRO A 106 -12.49 16.12 -12.70
CA PRO A 106 -11.26 15.53 -13.22
C PRO A 106 -10.38 15.02 -12.07
N LYS A 107 -10.16 13.73 -12.04
CA LYS A 107 -9.34 13.05 -11.03
C LYS A 107 -8.73 11.79 -11.63
N ASP A 108 -7.42 11.76 -11.72
CA ASP A 108 -6.70 10.70 -12.43
C ASP A 108 -5.60 10.04 -11.60
N PRO A 109 -5.90 9.52 -10.42
CA PRO A 109 -4.90 8.81 -9.65
C PRO A 109 -4.34 7.64 -10.46
N PHE A 110 -3.02 7.50 -10.45
CA PHE A 110 -2.32 6.44 -11.15
C PHE A 110 -1.12 5.92 -10.37
N VAL A 111 -0.74 4.69 -10.63
CA VAL A 111 0.43 4.04 -10.04
C VAL A 111 1.55 4.02 -11.07
N ARG A 112 2.73 4.51 -10.67
CA ARG A 112 4.01 4.24 -11.33
C ARG A 112 4.67 3.05 -10.66
N LEU A 113 5.03 2.06 -11.44
CA LEU A 113 5.68 0.85 -10.97
C LEU A 113 6.88 0.52 -11.86
N GLU A 114 8.03 0.29 -11.23
CA GLU A 114 9.20 -0.25 -11.90
C GLU A 114 9.74 -1.42 -11.10
N LEU A 115 9.77 -2.60 -11.73
CA LEU A 115 10.36 -3.82 -11.19
C LEU A 115 11.55 -4.20 -12.07
N VAL A 116 12.68 -4.46 -11.45
CA VAL A 116 13.93 -4.88 -12.12
C VAL A 116 14.52 -6.05 -11.38
N ASP A 117 14.72 -7.16 -12.09
CA ASP A 117 15.30 -8.40 -11.55
C ASP A 117 14.57 -8.86 -10.26
N ALA A 118 13.25 -8.79 -10.25
CA ALA A 118 12.45 -9.26 -9.12
C ALA A 118 12.64 -10.76 -8.93
N GLU A 119 13.02 -11.19 -7.73
CA GLU A 119 13.26 -12.62 -7.41
C GLU A 119 11.99 -13.37 -7.04
N VAL A 120 10.87 -12.66 -6.87
CA VAL A 120 9.58 -13.19 -6.43
C VAL A 120 8.45 -12.58 -7.26
N ASP A 121 7.33 -13.29 -7.33
CA ASP A 121 6.13 -12.80 -7.98
C ASP A 121 5.43 -11.76 -7.11
N TYR A 122 4.88 -10.72 -7.75
CA TYR A 122 4.14 -9.67 -7.07
C TYR A 122 2.72 -9.51 -7.63
N ARG A 123 1.82 -9.06 -6.75
CA ARG A 123 0.54 -8.48 -7.12
C ARG A 123 0.41 -7.07 -6.58
N LEU A 124 -0.16 -6.20 -7.39
CA LEU A 124 -0.47 -4.82 -7.01
C LEU A 124 -1.89 -4.76 -6.44
N TYR A 125 -2.01 -4.20 -5.26
CA TYR A 125 -3.27 -3.97 -4.57
C TYR A 125 -3.55 -2.47 -4.44
N LEU A 126 -4.82 -2.16 -4.35
CA LEU A 126 -5.34 -0.81 -4.17
C LEU A 126 -6.38 -0.82 -3.06
N ARG A 127 -6.30 0.13 -2.14
CA ARG A 127 -7.38 0.45 -1.21
C ARG A 127 -8.01 1.78 -1.59
N VAL A 128 -9.34 1.81 -1.63
CA VAL A 128 -10.13 3.02 -1.82
C VAL A 128 -10.86 3.30 -0.51
N THR A 129 -10.56 4.44 0.10
CA THR A 129 -11.20 4.87 1.35
C THR A 129 -12.05 6.10 1.08
N LYS A 130 -13.32 6.05 1.47
CA LYS A 130 -14.27 7.14 1.37
C LYS A 130 -14.54 7.71 2.76
N SER A 131 -14.77 9.02 2.87
CA SER A 131 -15.20 9.64 4.14
C SER A 131 -16.50 9.00 4.66
N THR A 132 -16.72 9.04 5.97
CA THR A 132 -17.90 8.43 6.61
C THR A 132 -19.21 8.95 6.01
N ASP A 133 -19.25 10.25 5.69
CA ASP A 133 -20.40 10.94 5.12
C ASP A 133 -20.25 11.12 3.60
N PHE A 134 -19.64 10.16 2.92
CA PHE A 134 -19.44 10.24 1.47
C PHE A 134 -20.77 10.33 0.73
N PRO A 135 -20.99 11.38 -0.10
CA PRO A 135 -22.28 11.60 -0.76
C PRO A 135 -22.64 10.45 -1.71
N LYS A 136 -23.86 9.93 -1.61
CA LYS A 136 -24.37 8.91 -2.54
C LYS A 136 -24.56 9.44 -3.97
N THR A 137 -24.47 10.74 -4.13
CA THR A 137 -24.57 11.47 -5.40
C THR A 137 -23.24 11.55 -6.14
N ILE A 138 -22.17 11.01 -5.56
CA ILE A 138 -20.85 10.90 -6.18
C ILE A 138 -20.51 9.43 -6.37
N ASP A 139 -20.18 9.06 -7.60
CA ASP A 139 -19.79 7.71 -7.95
C ASP A 139 -18.29 7.62 -8.25
N VAL A 140 -17.61 6.67 -7.60
CA VAL A 140 -16.20 6.36 -7.77
C VAL A 140 -16.10 5.06 -8.54
N LYS A 141 -15.87 5.14 -9.83
CA LYS A 141 -15.74 3.97 -10.71
C LYS A 141 -14.28 3.67 -10.99
N LEU A 142 -13.87 2.46 -10.69
CA LEU A 142 -12.54 1.96 -11.04
C LEU A 142 -12.54 1.40 -12.46
N ARG A 143 -11.39 1.40 -13.09
CA ARG A 143 -11.19 0.70 -14.37
C ARG A 143 -11.33 -0.81 -14.18
N ASP A 144 -11.74 -1.52 -15.22
CA ASP A 144 -11.99 -2.97 -15.22
C ASP A 144 -10.75 -3.82 -14.87
N CYS A 145 -9.55 -3.24 -14.95
CA CYS A 145 -8.32 -3.90 -14.53
C CYS A 145 -8.19 -4.05 -13.01
N TRP A 146 -9.02 -3.37 -12.21
CA TRP A 146 -9.07 -3.46 -10.77
C TRP A 146 -10.22 -4.37 -10.33
N GLN A 147 -9.89 -5.55 -9.80
CA GLN A 147 -10.86 -6.55 -9.37
C GLN A 147 -11.05 -6.49 -7.86
N PRO A 148 -12.29 -6.51 -7.33
CA PRO A 148 -12.51 -6.49 -5.87
C PRO A 148 -11.94 -7.75 -5.22
N VAL A 149 -11.31 -7.57 -4.06
CA VAL A 149 -10.77 -8.69 -3.26
C VAL A 149 -11.90 -9.25 -2.39
N PRO A 150 -12.27 -10.53 -2.53
CA PRO A 150 -13.36 -11.12 -1.75
C PRO A 150 -13.13 -10.99 -0.24
N GLY A 151 -14.14 -10.50 0.49
CA GLY A 151 -14.09 -10.35 1.94
C GLY A 151 -13.30 -9.15 2.46
N GLN A 152 -12.78 -8.29 1.58
CA GLN A 152 -12.07 -7.06 1.95
C GLN A 152 -12.76 -5.87 1.28
N ASP A 153 -13.59 -5.15 2.03
CA ASP A 153 -14.30 -3.99 1.51
C ASP A 153 -13.34 -2.86 1.16
N GLY A 154 -13.55 -2.24 -0.01
CA GLY A 154 -12.70 -1.16 -0.52
C GLY A 154 -11.30 -1.59 -0.99
N VAL A 155 -10.99 -2.89 -0.99
CA VAL A 155 -9.70 -3.41 -1.48
C VAL A 155 -9.88 -4.07 -2.83
N TYR A 156 -8.97 -3.75 -3.73
CA TYR A 156 -8.94 -4.24 -5.10
C TYR A 156 -7.56 -4.78 -5.44
N VAL A 157 -7.49 -5.64 -6.43
CA VAL A 157 -6.25 -6.18 -6.95
C VAL A 157 -6.17 -5.90 -8.45
N TYR A 158 -5.00 -5.51 -8.90
CA TYR A 158 -4.72 -5.35 -10.34
C TYR A 158 -4.72 -6.72 -11.02
N ASN A 159 -5.36 -6.82 -12.17
CA ASN A 159 -5.57 -8.10 -12.87
C ASN A 159 -4.32 -8.69 -13.55
N VAL A 160 -3.19 -7.97 -13.52
CA VAL A 160 -1.91 -8.45 -14.02
C VAL A 160 -1.03 -8.93 -12.88
N TYR A 161 -0.38 -10.07 -13.07
CA TYR A 161 0.70 -10.58 -12.22
C TYR A 161 2.03 -10.00 -12.70
N PHE A 162 2.92 -9.76 -11.76
CA PHE A 162 4.29 -9.36 -12.03
C PHE A 162 5.20 -10.52 -11.68
N ASP A 163 5.56 -11.32 -12.70
CA ASP A 163 6.28 -12.58 -12.53
C ASP A 163 7.76 -12.33 -12.19
N ALA A 164 8.32 -13.20 -11.34
CA ALA A 164 9.73 -13.21 -11.00
C ALA A 164 10.61 -13.33 -12.26
N GLY A 165 11.75 -12.68 -12.24
CA GLY A 165 12.70 -12.68 -13.37
C GLY A 165 12.26 -11.85 -14.58
N GLN A 166 11.12 -11.16 -14.50
CA GLN A 166 10.67 -10.22 -15.53
C GLN A 166 10.85 -8.77 -15.08
N ASN A 167 11.15 -7.90 -16.03
CA ASN A 167 11.23 -6.46 -15.79
C ASN A 167 9.92 -5.81 -16.23
N TYR A 168 9.37 -4.96 -15.36
CA TYR A 168 8.17 -4.18 -15.62
C TYR A 168 8.46 -2.70 -15.43
N ALA A 169 8.03 -1.89 -16.37
CA ALA A 169 8.19 -0.43 -16.32
C ALA A 169 6.87 0.25 -16.69
N CYS A 170 5.99 0.42 -15.71
CA CYS A 170 4.75 1.19 -15.83
C CYS A 170 5.06 2.65 -15.46
N THR A 171 5.80 3.33 -16.32
CA THR A 171 6.29 4.72 -16.15
C THR A 171 6.07 5.52 -17.45
N GLY A 172 6.16 6.83 -17.36
CA GLY A 172 5.87 7.67 -18.53
C GLY A 172 4.38 7.64 -18.88
N ASP A 173 4.05 7.24 -20.11
CA ASP A 173 2.67 7.16 -20.61
C ASP A 173 1.97 5.83 -20.28
N ASP A 174 2.74 4.81 -19.86
CA ASP A 174 2.23 3.46 -19.55
C ASP A 174 1.85 3.28 -18.07
N VAL A 175 1.46 4.35 -17.39
CA VAL A 175 1.06 4.30 -15.97
C VAL A 175 -0.25 3.54 -15.76
N ILE A 176 -0.43 2.97 -14.55
CA ILE A 176 -1.62 2.20 -14.18
C ILE A 176 -2.67 3.15 -13.60
N TYR A 177 -3.59 3.62 -14.43
CA TYR A 177 -4.69 4.47 -13.99
C TYR A 177 -5.70 3.71 -13.12
N ILE A 178 -6.28 4.40 -12.14
CA ILE A 178 -7.20 3.81 -11.19
C ILE A 178 -8.66 4.05 -11.61
N LEU A 179 -9.02 5.28 -11.93
CA LEU A 179 -10.41 5.67 -12.20
C LEU A 179 -10.80 5.51 -13.68
N GLU A 180 -12.04 5.11 -13.91
CA GLU A 180 -12.66 5.11 -15.23
C GLU A 180 -12.69 6.53 -15.78
N ASN A 181 -12.26 6.72 -17.03
CA ASN A 181 -12.19 8.01 -17.73
C ASN A 181 -11.45 9.14 -16.96
N ASN A 182 -10.74 8.81 -15.86
CA ASN A 182 -10.04 9.77 -15.00
C ASN A 182 -11.00 10.81 -14.40
N LEU A 183 -12.19 10.36 -13.97
CA LEU A 183 -13.26 11.19 -13.44
C LEU A 183 -13.88 10.61 -12.16
N LEU A 184 -14.35 11.52 -11.29
CA LEU A 184 -15.40 11.22 -10.33
C LEU A 184 -16.73 11.70 -10.91
N TYR A 185 -17.71 10.82 -10.98
CA TYR A 185 -19.02 11.15 -11.56
C TYR A 185 -19.92 11.82 -10.53
N VAL A 186 -20.37 13.02 -10.81
CA VAL A 186 -21.19 13.84 -9.92
C VAL A 186 -22.62 13.96 -10.44
N SER A 187 -23.58 13.51 -9.65
CA SER A 187 -24.98 13.62 -9.99
C SER A 187 -25.47 15.09 -10.02
N GLN A 188 -26.45 15.39 -10.88
CA GLN A 188 -27.17 16.66 -10.88
C GLN A 188 -27.89 16.98 -9.54
N PHE A 189 -28.02 15.98 -8.64
CA PHE A 189 -28.62 16.12 -7.30
C PHE A 189 -27.58 16.34 -6.20
N TYR A 190 -26.32 16.51 -6.54
CA TYR A 190 -25.27 16.83 -5.57
C TYR A 190 -25.53 18.22 -4.97
N ALA A 191 -25.51 18.31 -3.63
CA ALA A 191 -25.86 19.54 -2.92
C ALA A 191 -24.64 20.29 -2.34
N GLY A 192 -23.42 19.87 -2.70
CA GLY A 192 -22.20 20.56 -2.28
C GLY A 192 -21.66 20.09 -0.93
N GLU A 193 -22.05 18.89 -0.46
CA GLU A 193 -21.50 18.34 0.77
C GLU A 193 -19.99 18.03 0.62
N PRO A 194 -19.18 18.35 1.64
CA PRO A 194 -17.76 18.02 1.59
C PRO A 194 -17.55 16.50 1.60
N PHE A 195 -16.61 16.02 0.80
CA PHE A 195 -16.25 14.61 0.77
C PHE A 195 -14.75 14.42 0.59
N THR A 196 -14.28 13.25 0.95
CA THR A 196 -12.90 12.83 0.70
C THR A 196 -12.92 11.40 0.14
N VAL A 197 -12.13 11.18 -0.88
CA VAL A 197 -11.77 9.86 -1.37
C VAL A 197 -10.25 9.78 -1.44
N SER A 198 -9.68 8.77 -0.83
CA SER A 198 -8.23 8.51 -0.84
C SER A 198 -7.93 7.14 -1.42
N PHE A 199 -6.76 7.02 -1.97
CA PHE A 199 -6.24 5.81 -2.59
C PHE A 199 -4.92 5.45 -1.94
N GLU A 200 -4.70 4.15 -1.75
CA GLU A 200 -3.45 3.59 -1.23
C GLU A 200 -3.10 2.40 -2.11
N ALA A 201 -1.86 2.35 -2.62
CA ALA A 201 -1.40 1.24 -3.45
C ALA A 201 -0.21 0.54 -2.79
N TRP A 202 -0.18 -0.79 -2.87
CA TRP A 202 0.95 -1.58 -2.38
C TRP A 202 1.17 -2.83 -3.21
N LEU A 203 2.40 -3.35 -3.16
CA LEU A 203 2.75 -4.65 -3.71
C LEU A 203 2.76 -5.69 -2.61
N ALA A 204 2.24 -6.87 -2.89
CA ALA A 204 2.37 -8.04 -2.06
C ALA A 204 3.03 -9.17 -2.85
N GLN A 205 3.93 -9.88 -2.21
CA GLN A 205 4.50 -11.10 -2.74
C GLN A 205 3.41 -12.18 -2.85
N VAL A 206 3.47 -12.97 -3.90
CA VAL A 206 2.63 -14.14 -4.12
C VAL A 206 3.50 -15.38 -4.01
N ASP A 207 3.09 -16.34 -3.18
CA ASP A 207 3.76 -17.64 -3.03
C ASP A 207 3.23 -18.65 -4.07
#